data_5629a883914782cf89a32b1574df87d9
#
_entry.id   5629a883914782cf89a32b1574df87d9
#
_cell.length_a   1.000
_cell.length_b   1.000
_cell.length_c   1.000
_cell.angle_alpha   90.00
_cell.angle_beta   90.00
_cell.angle_gamma   90.00
#
_symmetry.space_group_name_H-M   'P 1'
#
loop_
_entity.id
_entity.type
_entity.pdbx_description
1 polymer ?
#
loop_
_entity_poly.entity_id
_entity_poly.type
_entity_poly.pdbx_seq_one_letter_code
_entity_poly.pdbx_strand_id
1 'polypeptide(L)'
;FFAVLEGIHAELYEVADRALCESDGLPPSECAAKAVLAVCRRLSDTGDMAFIENDARLLLQRLPEDVKNVHYHDDETHIRQLLEKHDLAPKHGAPLAAATVRGLILTVSHKEQIGELYPQVLETLVYGACRELFE
;
A
#
# COMPACT_ATOMS: atom_id res chain seq x y z
N PHE A 1 14.16 11.85 10.70
CA PHE A 1 13.94 10.78 9.71
C PHE A 1 12.61 10.05 9.93
N PHE A 2 12.43 9.45 11.10
CA PHE A 2 11.18 8.70 11.39
C PHE A 2 9.94 9.59 11.32
N ALA A 3 10.03 10.84 11.75
CA ALA A 3 8.89 11.75 11.68
C ALA A 3 8.43 11.99 10.24
N VAL A 4 9.37 12.10 9.30
CA VAL A 4 9.05 12.27 7.88
C VAL A 4 8.41 10.99 7.33
N LEU A 5 8.98 9.84 7.63
CA LEU A 5 8.45 8.55 7.18
C LEU A 5 7.05 8.29 7.75
N GLU A 6 6.83 8.56 9.03
CA GLU A 6 5.51 8.43 9.67
C GLU A 6 4.49 9.39 9.06
N GLY A 7 4.92 10.61 8.70
CA GLY A 7 4.06 11.58 8.02
C GLY A 7 3.61 11.10 6.66
N ILE A 8 4.51 10.49 5.88
CA ILE A 8 4.20 9.90 4.59
C ILE A 8 3.20 8.76 4.78
N HIS A 9 3.45 7.86 5.73
CA HIS A 9 2.55 6.73 6.01
C HIS A 9 1.16 7.21 6.44
N ALA A 10 1.09 8.20 7.33
CA ALA A 10 -0.20 8.75 7.77
C ALA A 10 -1.00 9.34 6.62
N GLU A 11 -0.33 10.04 5.71
CA GLU A 11 -0.96 10.59 4.52
C GLU A 11 -1.49 9.49 3.60
N LEU A 12 -0.71 8.42 3.41
CA LEU A 12 -1.13 7.29 2.57
C LEU A 12 -2.32 6.56 3.17
N TYR A 13 -2.36 6.35 4.49
CA TYR A 13 -3.51 5.74 5.15
C TYR A 13 -4.75 6.62 5.01
N GLU A 14 -4.60 7.93 5.10
CA GLU A 14 -5.71 8.87 4.89
C GLU A 14 -6.24 8.80 3.46
N VAL A 15 -5.34 8.74 2.47
CA VAL A 15 -5.72 8.58 1.07
C VAL A 15 -6.50 7.27 0.86
N ALA A 16 -6.01 6.17 1.43
CA ALA A 16 -6.67 4.87 1.35
C ALA A 16 -8.05 4.90 2.02
N ASP A 17 -8.15 5.47 3.21
CA ASP A 17 -9.40 5.56 3.95
C ASP A 17 -10.45 6.35 3.15
N ARG A 18 -10.06 7.48 2.57
CA ARG A 18 -10.95 8.29 1.75
C ARG A 18 -11.44 7.52 0.52
N ALA A 19 -10.53 6.81 -0.16
CA ALA A 19 -10.91 6.02 -1.32
C ALA A 19 -11.90 4.90 -0.96
N LEU A 20 -11.70 4.26 0.21
CA LEU A 20 -12.62 3.24 0.71
C LEU A 20 -13.98 3.84 1.05
N CYS A 21 -14.03 5.02 1.65
CA CYS A 21 -15.29 5.72 1.92
C CYS A 21 -16.04 6.05 0.64
N GLU A 22 -15.33 6.51 -0.38
CA GLU A 22 -15.93 6.87 -1.67
C GLU A 22 -16.38 5.66 -2.48
N SER A 23 -15.88 4.47 -2.14
CA SER A 23 -16.21 3.22 -2.82
C SER A 23 -17.33 2.43 -2.14
N ASP A 24 -18.01 3.02 -1.17
CA ASP A 24 -19.10 2.37 -0.45
C ASP A 24 -20.15 1.84 -1.42
N GLY A 25 -20.59 0.61 -1.21
CA GLY A 25 -21.55 -0.05 -2.09
C GLY A 25 -20.94 -0.87 -3.23
N LEU A 26 -19.64 -0.76 -3.48
CA LEU A 26 -18.96 -1.59 -4.46
C LEU A 26 -18.53 -2.93 -3.84
N PRO A 27 -18.28 -3.96 -4.68
CA PRO A 27 -17.73 -5.22 -4.16
C PRO A 27 -16.42 -5.01 -3.41
N PRO A 28 -16.11 -5.82 -2.39
CA PRO A 28 -14.90 -5.66 -1.58
C PRO A 28 -13.61 -5.60 -2.39
N SER A 29 -13.48 -6.42 -3.43
CA SER A 29 -12.29 -6.42 -4.29
C SER A 29 -12.11 -5.09 -5.01
N GLU A 30 -13.21 -4.47 -5.48
CA GLU A 30 -13.14 -3.17 -6.14
C GLU A 30 -12.83 -2.05 -5.16
N CYS A 31 -13.39 -2.10 -3.95
CA CYS A 31 -13.07 -1.13 -2.91
C CYS A 31 -11.57 -1.15 -2.59
N ALA A 32 -11.04 -2.34 -2.35
CA ALA A 32 -9.62 -2.52 -2.05
C ALA A 32 -8.74 -2.07 -3.21
N ALA A 33 -9.10 -2.41 -4.44
CA ALA A 33 -8.35 -2.03 -5.63
C ALA A 33 -8.28 -0.51 -5.79
N LYS A 34 -9.40 0.18 -5.60
CA LYS A 34 -9.44 1.64 -5.70
C LYS A 34 -8.57 2.30 -4.63
N ALA A 35 -8.55 1.76 -3.42
CA ALA A 35 -7.70 2.27 -2.35
C ALA A 35 -6.21 2.10 -2.68
N VAL A 36 -5.80 0.92 -3.15
CA VAL A 36 -4.41 0.67 -3.52
C VAL A 36 -3.98 1.56 -4.69
N LEU A 37 -4.82 1.70 -5.71
CA LEU A 37 -4.54 2.58 -6.84
C LEU A 37 -4.39 4.03 -6.41
N ALA A 38 -5.24 4.51 -5.50
CA ALA A 38 -5.14 5.88 -4.98
C ALA A 38 -3.81 6.11 -4.27
N VAL A 39 -3.36 5.16 -3.47
CA VAL A 39 -2.06 5.22 -2.78
C VAL A 39 -0.92 5.24 -3.78
N CYS A 40 -0.95 4.36 -4.78
CA CYS A 40 0.10 4.30 -5.81
C CYS A 40 0.18 5.59 -6.62
N ARG A 41 -0.96 6.18 -6.98
CA ARG A 41 -1.01 7.45 -7.70
C ARG A 41 -0.44 8.58 -6.86
N ARG A 42 -0.78 8.61 -5.58
CA ARG A 42 -0.25 9.63 -4.65
C ARG A 42 1.26 9.55 -4.57
N LEU A 43 1.82 8.35 -4.40
CA LEU A 43 3.27 8.15 -4.34
C LEU A 43 3.95 8.57 -5.64
N SER A 44 3.34 8.28 -6.78
CA SER A 44 3.87 8.68 -8.09
C SER A 44 3.88 10.20 -8.26
N ASP A 45 2.81 10.86 -7.83
CA ASP A 45 2.64 12.32 -8.00
C ASP A 45 3.55 13.13 -7.07
N THR A 46 3.78 12.67 -5.84
CA THR A 46 4.55 13.42 -4.84
C THR A 46 6.04 13.15 -4.89
N GLY A 47 6.47 12.06 -5.53
CA GLY A 47 7.87 11.63 -5.51
C GLY A 47 8.29 11.00 -4.18
N ASP A 48 7.38 10.78 -3.25
CA ASP A 48 7.67 10.17 -1.95
C ASP A 48 8.25 8.76 -2.08
N MET A 49 7.95 8.07 -3.18
CA MET A 49 8.51 6.74 -3.45
C MET A 49 10.03 6.79 -3.56
N ALA A 50 10.58 7.83 -4.15
CA ALA A 50 12.04 7.99 -4.23
C ALA A 50 12.66 8.11 -2.82
N PHE A 51 12.01 8.85 -1.91
CA PHE A 51 12.44 8.94 -0.52
C PHE A 51 12.40 7.58 0.17
N ILE A 52 11.29 6.84 0.01
CA ILE A 52 11.12 5.52 0.62
C ILE A 52 12.19 4.54 0.12
N GLU A 53 12.40 4.49 -1.21
CA GLU A 53 13.35 3.54 -1.80
C GLU A 53 14.81 3.88 -1.51
N ASN A 54 15.18 5.16 -1.58
CA ASN A 54 16.59 5.56 -1.50
C ASN A 54 17.02 5.87 -0.07
N ASP A 55 16.29 6.73 0.62
CA ASP A 55 16.72 7.23 1.93
C ASP A 55 16.23 6.36 3.07
N ALA A 56 14.94 6.04 3.07
CA ALA A 56 14.34 5.26 4.15
C ALA A 56 14.87 3.83 4.17
N ARG A 57 15.00 3.18 3.00
CA ARG A 57 15.50 1.82 2.92
C ARG A 57 16.93 1.70 3.48
N LEU A 58 17.82 2.61 3.07
CA LEU A 58 19.20 2.60 3.55
C LEU A 58 19.28 2.79 5.05
N LEU A 59 18.49 3.71 5.59
CA LEU A 59 18.47 3.97 7.03
C LEU A 59 17.85 2.84 7.82
N LEU A 60 16.76 2.23 7.30
CA LEU A 60 16.14 1.06 7.94
C LEU A 60 17.07 -0.15 7.98
N GLN A 61 17.90 -0.35 6.94
CA GLN A 61 18.87 -1.46 6.92
C GLN A 61 19.92 -1.35 8.03
N ARG A 62 20.19 -0.15 8.55
CA ARG A 62 21.15 0.07 9.62
C ARG A 62 20.57 -0.08 11.02
N LEU A 63 19.26 -0.26 11.11
CA LEU A 63 18.58 -0.42 12.39
C LEU A 63 18.67 -1.86 12.89
N PRO A 64 18.63 -2.08 14.21
CA PRO A 64 18.49 -3.42 14.77
C PRO A 64 17.24 -4.13 14.26
N GLU A 65 17.30 -5.46 14.18
CA GLU A 65 16.21 -6.27 13.66
C GLU A 65 14.90 -6.07 14.42
N ASP A 66 14.97 -5.93 15.75
CA ASP A 66 13.79 -5.71 16.59
C ASP A 66 13.09 -4.39 16.24
N VAL A 67 13.85 -3.33 15.94
CA VAL A 67 13.27 -2.05 15.53
C VAL A 67 12.61 -2.16 14.17
N LYS A 68 13.24 -2.84 13.21
CA LYS A 68 12.65 -3.09 11.88
C LYS A 68 11.36 -3.91 11.99
N ASN A 69 11.36 -4.94 12.82
CA ASN A 69 10.19 -5.79 12.99
C ASN A 69 9.00 -5.04 13.59
N VAL A 70 9.24 -4.12 14.52
CA VAL A 70 8.19 -3.26 15.07
C VAL A 70 7.58 -2.40 13.97
N HIS A 71 8.42 -1.80 13.12
CA HIS A 71 7.94 -0.97 12.01
C HIS A 71 7.03 -1.76 11.05
N TYR A 72 7.44 -2.96 10.64
CA TYR A 72 6.63 -3.80 9.74
C TYR A 72 5.35 -4.29 10.40
N HIS A 73 5.41 -4.59 11.69
CA HIS A 73 4.22 -4.99 12.46
C HIS A 73 3.21 -3.85 12.56
N ASP A 74 3.67 -2.62 12.73
CA ASP A 74 2.80 -1.45 12.80
C ASP A 74 2.08 -1.22 11.46
N ASP A 75 2.76 -1.39 10.33
CA ASP A 75 2.16 -1.30 9.01
C ASP A 75 1.04 -2.32 8.83
N GLU A 76 1.29 -3.57 9.20
CA GLU A 76 0.28 -4.62 9.13
C GLU A 76 -0.93 -4.30 10.01
N THR A 77 -0.68 -3.79 11.21
CA THR A 77 -1.73 -3.41 12.15
C THR A 77 -2.60 -2.30 11.58
N HIS A 78 -2.01 -1.28 10.98
CA HIS A 78 -2.75 -0.17 10.36
C HIS A 78 -3.61 -0.65 9.20
N ILE A 79 -3.06 -1.52 8.34
CA ILE A 79 -3.81 -2.07 7.21
C ILE A 79 -4.98 -2.91 7.72
N ARG A 80 -4.77 -3.75 8.73
CA ARG A 80 -5.83 -4.55 9.33
C ARG A 80 -6.93 -3.67 9.90
N GLN A 81 -6.59 -2.61 10.61
CA GLN A 81 -7.56 -1.68 11.18
C GLN A 81 -8.38 -1.00 10.09
N LEU A 82 -7.74 -0.62 8.99
CA LEU A 82 -8.43 -0.03 7.85
C LEU A 82 -9.43 -0.99 7.22
N LEU A 83 -9.02 -2.24 7.05
CA LEU A 83 -9.90 -3.28 6.50
C LEU A 83 -11.09 -3.53 7.43
N GLU A 84 -10.87 -3.62 8.74
CA GLU A 84 -11.94 -3.82 9.73
C GLU A 84 -12.91 -2.64 9.74
N LYS A 85 -12.41 -1.42 9.67
CA LYS A 85 -13.23 -0.20 9.65
C LYS A 85 -14.23 -0.21 8.49
N HIS A 86 -13.82 -0.75 7.34
CA HIS A 86 -14.64 -0.78 6.12
C HIS A 86 -15.27 -2.14 5.83
N ASP A 87 -15.27 -3.04 6.82
CA ASP A 87 -15.86 -4.38 6.71
C ASP A 87 -15.29 -5.21 5.56
N LEU A 88 -13.98 -5.06 5.31
CA LEU A 88 -13.28 -5.83 4.30
C LEU A 88 -12.55 -7.00 4.95
N ALA A 89 -12.94 -8.23 4.59
CA ALA A 89 -12.36 -9.45 5.16
C ALA A 89 -11.54 -10.18 4.09
N PRO A 90 -10.19 -10.13 4.17
CA PRO A 90 -9.37 -10.87 3.22
C PRO A 90 -9.47 -12.37 3.44
N LYS A 91 -9.59 -13.14 2.35
CA LYS A 91 -9.81 -14.59 2.40
C LYS A 91 -8.67 -15.36 3.07
N HIS A 92 -7.46 -14.86 2.93
CA HIS A 92 -6.25 -15.53 3.42
C HIS A 92 -5.58 -14.79 4.57
N GLY A 93 -6.30 -13.86 5.20
CA GLY A 93 -5.84 -13.12 6.37
C GLY A 93 -5.16 -11.81 6.06
N ALA A 94 -5.08 -10.96 7.06
CA ALA A 94 -4.48 -9.64 6.95
C ALA A 94 -2.97 -9.64 6.63
N PRO A 95 -2.16 -10.58 7.15
CA PRO A 95 -0.72 -10.59 6.82
C PRO A 95 -0.45 -10.73 5.33
N LEU A 96 -1.15 -11.64 4.64
CA LEU A 96 -0.97 -11.80 3.20
C LEU A 96 -1.48 -10.58 2.44
N ALA A 97 -2.62 -10.03 2.85
CA ALA A 97 -3.16 -8.81 2.24
C ALA A 97 -2.18 -7.65 2.36
N ALA A 98 -1.63 -7.44 3.55
CA ALA A 98 -0.67 -6.35 3.79
C ALA A 98 0.61 -6.54 2.96
N ALA A 99 1.15 -7.74 2.92
CA ALA A 99 2.36 -8.03 2.14
C ALA A 99 2.12 -7.85 0.64
N THR A 100 0.95 -8.26 0.15
CA THR A 100 0.58 -8.11 -1.26
C THR A 100 0.45 -6.63 -1.63
N VAL A 101 -0.22 -5.84 -0.79
CA VAL A 101 -0.33 -4.39 -1.00
C VAL A 101 1.06 -3.74 -1.03
N ARG A 102 1.93 -4.13 -0.10
CA ARG A 102 3.31 -3.64 -0.08
C ARG A 102 4.04 -3.95 -1.38
N GLY A 103 3.89 -5.17 -1.91
CA GLY A 103 4.48 -5.55 -3.19
C GLY A 103 3.95 -4.72 -4.36
N LEU A 104 2.65 -4.47 -4.39
CA LEU A 104 2.05 -3.65 -5.43
C LEU A 104 2.58 -2.20 -5.39
N ILE A 105 2.71 -1.64 -4.20
CA ILE A 105 3.23 -0.29 -4.01
C ILE A 105 4.68 -0.19 -4.48
N LEU A 106 5.49 -1.23 -4.23
CA LEU A 106 6.89 -1.25 -4.66
C LEU A 106 7.05 -1.17 -6.18
N THR A 107 6.05 -1.57 -6.96
CA THR A 107 6.12 -1.43 -8.43
C THR A 107 6.24 0.02 -8.87
N VAL A 108 5.78 0.98 -8.06
CA VAL A 108 5.83 2.41 -8.40
C VAL A 108 7.28 2.85 -8.64
N SER A 109 8.24 2.34 -7.88
CA SER A 109 9.65 2.67 -8.05
C SER A 109 10.26 2.10 -9.34
N HIS A 110 9.59 1.13 -9.96
CA HIS A 110 10.05 0.46 -11.18
C HIS A 110 9.24 0.82 -12.42
N LYS A 111 8.43 1.85 -12.34
CA LYS A 111 7.51 2.21 -13.43
C LYS A 111 8.21 2.49 -14.76
N GLU A 112 9.42 3.07 -14.72
CA GLU A 112 10.18 3.35 -15.93
C GLU A 112 10.69 2.07 -16.60
N GLN A 113 11.05 1.08 -15.81
CA GLN A 113 11.51 -0.22 -16.31
C GLN A 113 10.36 -1.04 -16.92
N ILE A 114 9.15 -0.87 -16.39
CA ILE A 114 7.95 -1.53 -16.92
C ILE A 114 7.52 -0.87 -18.23
N GLY A 115 7.65 0.46 -18.31
CA GLY A 115 7.45 1.18 -19.56
C GLY A 115 6.11 1.94 -19.65
N GLU A 116 5.76 2.34 -20.86
CA GLU A 116 4.61 3.20 -21.12
C GLU A 116 3.28 2.59 -20.73
N LEU A 117 3.19 1.27 -20.68
CA LEU A 117 1.97 0.56 -20.29
C LEU A 117 1.82 0.44 -18.78
N TYR A 118 2.72 1.02 -17.98
CA TYR A 118 2.67 0.88 -16.54
C TYR A 118 1.29 1.19 -15.92
N PRO A 119 0.56 2.26 -16.30
CA PRO A 119 -0.76 2.49 -15.71
C PRO A 119 -1.73 1.32 -15.90
N GLN A 120 -1.73 0.71 -17.09
CA GLN A 120 -2.58 -0.46 -17.36
C GLN A 120 -2.06 -1.71 -16.65
N VAL A 121 -0.74 -1.88 -16.59
CA VAL A 121 -0.11 -2.99 -15.84
C VAL A 121 -0.46 -2.88 -14.37
N LEU A 122 -0.36 -1.69 -13.79
CA LEU A 122 -0.69 -1.46 -12.39
C LEU A 122 -2.15 -1.82 -12.10
N GLU A 123 -3.09 -1.36 -12.93
CA GLU A 123 -4.50 -1.70 -12.76
C GLU A 123 -4.73 -3.20 -12.87
N THR A 124 -4.10 -3.85 -13.83
CA THR A 124 -4.21 -5.30 -14.01
C THR A 124 -3.73 -6.06 -12.78
N LEU A 125 -2.57 -5.67 -12.25
CA LEU A 125 -2.00 -6.30 -11.06
C LEU A 125 -2.86 -6.04 -9.83
N VAL A 126 -3.31 -4.81 -9.64
CA VAL A 126 -4.08 -4.42 -8.46
C VAL A 126 -5.44 -5.10 -8.45
N TYR A 127 -6.20 -5.03 -9.55
CA TYR A 127 -7.51 -5.67 -9.61
C TYR A 127 -7.40 -7.19 -9.52
N GLY A 128 -6.41 -7.78 -10.18
CA GLY A 128 -6.18 -9.22 -10.11
C GLY A 128 -5.85 -9.68 -8.68
N ALA A 129 -4.94 -8.98 -8.02
CA ALA A 129 -4.56 -9.29 -6.65
C ALA A 129 -5.74 -9.12 -5.69
N CYS A 130 -6.50 -8.04 -5.82
CA CYS A 130 -7.63 -7.77 -4.92
C CYS A 130 -8.77 -8.77 -5.10
N ARG A 131 -9.02 -9.22 -6.33
CA ARG A 131 -9.97 -10.30 -6.55
C ARG A 131 -9.54 -11.57 -5.83
N GLU A 132 -8.26 -11.92 -5.92
CA GLU A 132 -7.73 -13.10 -5.22
C GLU A 132 -7.82 -12.95 -3.70
N LEU A 133 -7.58 -11.75 -3.18
CA LEU A 133 -7.57 -11.52 -1.74
C LEU A 133 -8.98 -11.43 -1.13
N PHE A 134 -9.99 -10.94 -1.86
CA PHE A 134 -11.30 -10.61 -1.29
C PHE A 134 -12.49 -11.31 -1.94
N GLU A 135 -12.28 -12.03 -2.99
CA GLU A 135 -13.32 -12.84 -3.65
C GLU A 135 -12.95 -14.32 -3.60
#